data_7f9b4fa3ce6c0d913c3b5d11ec6f0e31
#
_entry.id   7f9b4fa3ce6c0d913c3b5d11ec6f0e31
#
_cell.length_a   1.000
_cell.length_b   1.000
_cell.length_c   1.000
_cell.angle_alpha   90.00
_cell.angle_beta   90.00
_cell.angle_gamma   90.00
#
_symmetry.space_group_name_H-M   'P 1'
#
loop_
_entity.id
_entity.type
_entity.pdbx_description
1 polymer ?
#
loop_
_entity_poly.entity_id
_entity_poly.type
_entity_poly.pdbx_seq_one_letter_code
_entity_poly.pdbx_strand_id
1 'polypeptide(L)'
;MNVCWSLKGGSGTTVVAAGLALAAARRGIRPLLIDLAGDLPAVLGVEGAGPGVTDWCSAADGPGPEALEQLAIEVPGGTRLVALGTSGWHDAEAERVAALAGHLVQSDGPLVIDVGNLGTTSVPEALLGPLVERATRSILVTRACYLSLRKLPAQVRRPTEVALVVEPGRALGRTDVEAVVGSPV
;
A
#
# COMPACT_ATOMS: atom_id res chain seq x y z
N MET A 1 -9.17 3.49 6.37
CA MET A 1 -8.07 3.30 5.40
C MET A 1 -6.88 2.68 6.10
N ASN A 2 -6.37 1.54 5.57
CA ASN A 2 -5.13 0.89 5.99
C ASN A 2 -4.07 1.09 4.91
N VAL A 3 -2.90 1.58 5.27
CA VAL A 3 -1.80 1.82 4.33
C VAL A 3 -0.60 0.95 4.73
N CYS A 4 -0.20 0.04 3.85
CA CYS A 4 0.91 -0.89 4.07
C CYS A 4 2.16 -0.39 3.33
N TRP A 5 3.28 -0.34 4.03
CA TRP A 5 4.55 0.11 3.49
C TRP A 5 5.75 -0.56 4.16
N SER A 6 6.90 -0.51 3.54
CA SER A 6 8.14 -1.04 4.11
C SER A 6 9.33 -0.13 3.79
N LEU A 7 10.46 -0.38 4.43
CA LEU A 7 11.73 0.32 4.18
C LEU A 7 12.74 -0.53 3.40
N LYS A 8 12.36 -1.77 3.11
CA LYS A 8 13.22 -2.71 2.40
C LYS A 8 12.39 -3.64 1.53
N GLY A 9 12.82 -3.84 0.30
CA GLY A 9 12.21 -4.81 -0.61
C GLY A 9 12.25 -6.22 -0.03
N GLY A 10 11.24 -7.01 -0.36
CA GLY A 10 11.08 -8.37 0.14
C GLY A 10 10.62 -8.48 1.60
N SER A 11 10.12 -7.40 2.20
CA SER A 11 9.55 -7.42 3.55
C SER A 11 8.19 -8.11 3.63
N GLY A 12 7.50 -8.30 2.51
CA GLY A 12 6.18 -8.94 2.44
C GLY A 12 5.01 -7.95 2.47
N THR A 13 5.24 -6.67 2.14
CA THR A 13 4.24 -5.60 2.17
C THR A 13 3.00 -5.96 1.37
N THR A 14 3.17 -6.34 0.12
CA THR A 14 2.09 -6.75 -0.79
C THR A 14 1.30 -7.95 -0.26
N VAL A 15 1.99 -8.93 0.32
CA VAL A 15 1.35 -10.12 0.92
C VAL A 15 0.52 -9.72 2.14
N VAL A 16 1.02 -8.82 2.98
CA VAL A 16 0.27 -8.30 4.15
C VAL A 16 -0.94 -7.49 3.69
N ALA A 17 -0.80 -6.61 2.70
CA ALA A 17 -1.91 -5.83 2.16
C ALA A 17 -3.00 -6.75 1.58
N ALA A 18 -2.63 -7.72 0.74
CA ALA A 18 -3.55 -8.72 0.22
C ALA A 18 -4.23 -9.52 1.35
N GLY A 19 -3.45 -9.99 2.32
CA GLY A 19 -3.96 -10.73 3.48
C GLY A 19 -4.97 -9.95 4.31
N LEU A 20 -4.74 -8.66 4.55
CA LEU A 20 -5.67 -7.78 5.26
C LEU A 20 -6.99 -7.63 4.50
N ALA A 21 -6.93 -7.39 3.18
CA ALA A 21 -8.11 -7.26 2.34
C ALA A 21 -8.92 -8.55 2.31
N LEU A 22 -8.27 -9.70 2.11
CA LEU A 22 -8.93 -11.01 2.10
C LEU A 22 -9.51 -11.38 3.49
N ALA A 23 -8.83 -11.03 4.57
CA ALA A 23 -9.34 -11.26 5.92
C ALA A 23 -10.58 -10.40 6.23
N ALA A 24 -10.63 -9.17 5.72
CA ALA A 24 -11.80 -8.31 5.81
C ALA A 24 -12.97 -8.88 4.99
N ALA A 25 -12.70 -9.33 3.75
CA ALA A 25 -13.70 -9.93 2.88
C ALA A 25 -14.35 -11.19 3.51
N ARG A 26 -13.57 -12.04 4.16
CA ARG A 26 -14.09 -13.20 4.92
C ARG A 26 -15.02 -12.83 6.07
N ARG A 27 -14.97 -11.60 6.54
CA ARG A 27 -15.87 -11.03 7.58
C ARG A 27 -17.07 -10.29 7.00
N GLY A 28 -17.28 -10.38 5.69
CA GLY A 28 -18.38 -9.70 4.98
C GLY A 28 -18.11 -8.22 4.67
N ILE A 29 -16.90 -7.73 4.93
CA ILE A 29 -16.46 -6.39 4.52
C ILE A 29 -15.94 -6.51 3.09
N ARG A 30 -16.31 -5.58 2.20
CA ARG A 30 -15.81 -5.56 0.82
C ARG A 30 -14.81 -4.42 0.63
N PRO A 31 -13.53 -4.63 0.99
CA PRO A 31 -12.53 -3.59 0.84
C PRO A 31 -12.19 -3.35 -0.63
N LEU A 32 -11.84 -2.11 -0.95
CA LEU A 32 -11.13 -1.78 -2.17
C LEU A 32 -9.63 -1.83 -1.88
N LEU A 33 -8.93 -2.70 -2.60
CA LEU A 33 -7.49 -2.85 -2.53
C LEU A 33 -6.86 -2.01 -3.64
N ILE A 34 -5.94 -1.13 -3.29
CA ILE A 34 -5.25 -0.23 -4.22
C ILE A 34 -3.77 -0.64 -4.30
N ASP A 35 -3.32 -0.92 -5.50
CA ASP A 35 -1.94 -1.27 -5.79
C ASP A 35 -1.15 -0.03 -6.27
N LEU A 36 -0.20 0.42 -5.47
CA LEU A 36 0.74 1.46 -5.87
C LEU A 36 2.15 0.92 -6.13
N ALA A 37 2.36 -0.38 -5.94
CA ALA A 37 3.65 -1.07 -6.07
C ALA A 37 3.74 -1.97 -7.32
N GLY A 38 2.60 -2.47 -7.81
CA GLY A 38 2.50 -3.28 -9.03
C GLY A 38 2.53 -4.80 -8.82
N ASP A 39 2.65 -5.27 -7.59
CA ASP A 39 2.83 -6.71 -7.30
C ASP A 39 1.54 -7.43 -6.86
N LEU A 40 0.46 -6.68 -6.56
CA LEU A 40 -0.80 -7.28 -6.06
C LEU A 40 -1.47 -8.25 -7.05
N PRO A 41 -1.54 -7.98 -8.37
CA PRO A 41 -2.10 -8.95 -9.30
C PRO A 41 -1.43 -10.31 -9.22
N ALA A 42 -0.10 -10.34 -9.20
CA ALA A 42 0.67 -11.58 -9.11
C ALA A 42 0.43 -12.32 -7.78
N VAL A 43 0.36 -11.60 -6.66
CA VAL A 43 0.10 -12.18 -5.32
C VAL A 43 -1.32 -12.75 -5.22
N LEU A 44 -2.29 -12.13 -5.90
CA LEU A 44 -3.69 -12.55 -5.88
C LEU A 44 -4.04 -13.57 -6.98
N GLY A 45 -3.09 -13.91 -7.85
CA GLY A 45 -3.27 -14.87 -8.94
C GLY A 45 -4.23 -14.37 -10.02
N VAL A 46 -4.28 -13.05 -10.26
CA VAL A 46 -5.04 -12.48 -11.37
C VAL A 46 -4.10 -12.11 -12.50
N GLU A 47 -4.54 -12.41 -13.74
CA GLU A 47 -3.78 -12.10 -14.94
C GLU A 47 -3.94 -10.65 -15.34
N GLY A 48 -2.83 -10.08 -15.78
CA GLY A 48 -2.74 -8.87 -16.57
C GLY A 48 -3.20 -7.60 -15.85
N ALA A 49 -2.36 -6.60 -15.90
CA ALA A 49 -2.77 -5.26 -15.56
C ALA A 49 -3.59 -4.69 -16.74
N GLY A 50 -4.89 -4.57 -16.57
CA GLY A 50 -5.67 -3.60 -17.33
C GLY A 50 -5.28 -2.19 -16.89
N PRO A 51 -6.02 -1.16 -17.37
CA PRO A 51 -5.84 0.19 -16.86
C PRO A 51 -6.02 0.23 -15.34
N GLY A 52 -5.24 1.09 -14.68
CA GLY A 52 -5.22 1.19 -13.22
C GLY A 52 -4.97 2.60 -12.72
N VAL A 53 -4.35 2.69 -11.55
CA VAL A 53 -4.12 3.96 -10.84
C VAL A 53 -3.31 4.96 -11.68
N THR A 54 -2.20 4.50 -12.29
CA THR A 54 -1.34 5.38 -13.09
C THR A 54 -2.01 5.82 -14.38
N ASP A 55 -2.80 4.94 -15.02
CA ASP A 55 -3.56 5.29 -16.23
C ASP A 55 -4.66 6.33 -15.90
N TRP A 56 -5.32 6.20 -14.75
CA TRP A 56 -6.26 7.20 -14.26
C TRP A 56 -5.59 8.56 -14.02
N CYS A 57 -4.37 8.55 -13.47
CA CYS A 57 -3.59 9.77 -13.24
C CYS A 57 -3.06 10.42 -14.52
N SER A 58 -2.91 9.65 -15.62
CA SER A 58 -2.38 10.11 -16.90
C SER A 58 -3.46 10.45 -17.92
N ALA A 59 -4.75 10.25 -17.59
CA ALA A 59 -5.85 10.47 -18.52
C ALA A 59 -6.10 11.96 -18.76
N ALA A 60 -6.02 12.40 -20.03
CA ALA A 60 -6.12 13.80 -20.44
C ALA A 60 -7.47 14.45 -20.11
N ASP A 61 -8.57 13.69 -20.20
CA ASP A 61 -9.93 14.21 -20.00
C ASP A 61 -10.37 14.26 -18.51
N GLY A 62 -9.46 14.00 -17.59
CA GLY A 62 -9.68 14.13 -16.16
C GLY A 62 -10.87 13.36 -15.62
N PRO A 63 -10.99 12.02 -15.82
CA PRO A 63 -12.14 11.26 -15.33
C PRO A 63 -12.33 11.48 -13.81
N GLY A 64 -13.59 11.57 -13.37
CA GLY A 64 -13.92 11.76 -11.96
C GLY A 64 -13.48 10.61 -11.05
N PRO A 65 -13.62 10.78 -9.73
CA PRO A 65 -13.24 9.75 -8.76
C PRO A 65 -13.97 8.41 -8.98
N GLU A 66 -15.21 8.44 -9.44
CA GLU A 66 -16.02 7.26 -9.72
C GLU A 66 -15.37 6.37 -10.82
N ALA A 67 -14.64 6.98 -11.75
CA ALA A 67 -13.94 6.24 -12.80
C ALA A 67 -12.79 5.39 -12.24
N LEU A 68 -12.15 5.81 -11.15
CA LEU A 68 -11.15 5.00 -10.48
C LEU A 68 -11.76 3.70 -9.94
N GLU A 69 -12.94 3.77 -9.33
CA GLU A 69 -13.62 2.59 -8.82
C GLU A 69 -14.11 1.65 -9.92
N GLN A 70 -14.41 2.18 -11.11
CA GLN A 70 -14.79 1.38 -12.27
C GLN A 70 -13.63 0.55 -12.83
N LEU A 71 -12.38 0.95 -12.54
CA LEU A 71 -11.19 0.17 -12.90
C LEU A 71 -11.00 -1.05 -11.97
N ALA A 72 -11.76 -1.14 -10.89
CA ALA A 72 -11.61 -2.22 -9.93
C ALA A 72 -12.09 -3.55 -10.52
N ILE A 73 -11.24 -4.55 -10.46
CA ILE A 73 -11.56 -5.93 -10.82
C ILE A 73 -11.88 -6.75 -9.56
N GLU A 74 -12.80 -7.70 -9.69
CA GLU A 74 -13.05 -8.68 -8.65
C GLU A 74 -11.90 -9.69 -8.60
N VAL A 75 -11.38 -9.94 -7.41
CA VAL A 75 -10.31 -10.93 -7.21
C VAL A 75 -10.80 -12.09 -6.34
N PRO A 76 -10.17 -13.27 -6.44
CA PRO A 76 -10.53 -14.40 -5.60
C PRO A 76 -10.58 -14.03 -4.11
N GLY A 77 -11.61 -14.48 -3.40
CA GLY A 77 -11.78 -14.19 -1.98
C GLY A 77 -12.69 -13.00 -1.65
N GLY A 78 -13.32 -12.36 -2.67
CA GLY A 78 -14.40 -11.40 -2.46
C GLY A 78 -13.96 -9.96 -2.17
N THR A 79 -12.76 -9.58 -2.58
CA THR A 79 -12.27 -8.19 -2.58
C THR A 79 -12.19 -7.64 -4.01
N ARG A 80 -12.09 -6.31 -4.14
CA ARG A 80 -11.89 -5.63 -5.42
C ARG A 80 -10.49 -5.03 -5.45
N LEU A 81 -9.82 -5.08 -6.60
CA LEU A 81 -8.48 -4.56 -6.81
C LEU A 81 -8.48 -3.49 -7.89
N VAL A 82 -7.95 -2.31 -7.60
CA VAL A 82 -7.45 -1.38 -8.61
C VAL A 82 -5.95 -1.60 -8.70
N ALA A 83 -5.51 -2.14 -9.83
CA ALA A 83 -4.09 -2.40 -10.09
C ALA A 83 -3.31 -1.10 -10.28
N LEU A 84 -1.97 -1.18 -10.27
CA LEU A 84 -1.10 -0.02 -10.57
C LEU A 84 -1.42 0.57 -11.94
N GLY A 85 -1.66 -0.28 -12.92
CA GLY A 85 -1.90 0.13 -14.30
C GLY A 85 -0.70 -0.11 -15.21
N THR A 86 -0.81 0.39 -16.45
CA THR A 86 0.18 0.18 -17.51
C THR A 86 1.08 1.40 -17.75
N SER A 87 0.62 2.59 -17.37
CA SER A 87 1.40 3.83 -17.41
C SER A 87 2.41 3.88 -16.26
N GLY A 88 3.42 4.73 -16.40
CA GLY A 88 4.35 4.99 -15.29
C GLY A 88 3.92 6.18 -14.42
N TRP A 89 4.42 6.28 -13.20
CA TRP A 89 4.23 7.47 -12.38
C TRP A 89 4.83 8.74 -12.98
N HIS A 90 5.77 8.61 -13.92
CA HIS A 90 6.36 9.73 -14.65
C HIS A 90 5.41 10.35 -15.70
N ASP A 91 4.39 9.60 -16.09
CA ASP A 91 3.34 10.09 -17.00
C ASP A 91 2.16 10.72 -16.26
N ALA A 92 2.11 10.55 -14.93
CA ALA A 92 1.00 11.04 -14.11
C ALA A 92 1.04 12.57 -13.94
N GLU A 93 -0.09 13.23 -14.18
CA GLU A 93 -0.22 14.66 -13.99
C GLU A 93 -0.30 15.02 -12.49
N ALA A 94 0.45 16.04 -12.07
CA ALA A 94 0.56 16.43 -10.65
C ALA A 94 -0.80 16.77 -10.01
N GLU A 95 -1.69 17.45 -10.74
CA GLU A 95 -3.04 17.77 -10.27
C GLU A 95 -3.89 16.52 -10.07
N ARG A 96 -3.74 15.54 -10.96
CA ARG A 96 -4.43 14.25 -10.87
C ARG A 96 -3.94 13.43 -9.70
N VAL A 97 -2.63 13.43 -9.46
CA VAL A 97 -2.03 12.76 -8.29
C VAL A 97 -2.57 13.37 -6.99
N ALA A 98 -2.66 14.69 -6.90
CA ALA A 98 -3.23 15.37 -5.75
C ALA A 98 -4.74 15.09 -5.57
N ALA A 99 -5.48 15.05 -6.68
CA ALA A 99 -6.90 14.69 -6.67
C ALA A 99 -7.12 13.24 -6.18
N LEU A 100 -6.27 12.30 -6.64
CA LEU A 100 -6.28 10.92 -6.16
C LEU A 100 -6.04 10.84 -4.64
N ALA A 101 -5.04 11.56 -4.15
CA ALA A 101 -4.75 11.60 -2.72
C ALA A 101 -5.96 12.10 -1.92
N GLY A 102 -6.58 13.20 -2.37
CA GLY A 102 -7.79 13.76 -1.76
C GLY A 102 -8.94 12.76 -1.76
N HIS A 103 -9.19 12.10 -2.89
CA HIS A 103 -10.25 11.11 -3.02
C HIS A 103 -10.06 9.91 -2.08
N LEU A 104 -8.87 9.31 -2.07
CA LEU A 104 -8.59 8.15 -1.21
C LEU A 104 -8.65 8.49 0.28
N VAL A 105 -8.17 9.68 0.67
CA VAL A 105 -8.22 10.14 2.06
C VAL A 105 -9.65 10.43 2.53
N GLN A 106 -10.52 10.93 1.65
CA GLN A 106 -11.92 11.26 1.96
C GLN A 106 -12.88 10.09 1.77
N SER A 107 -12.42 8.97 1.26
CA SER A 107 -13.26 7.79 1.06
C SER A 107 -13.75 7.22 2.38
N ASP A 108 -15.06 7.07 2.52
CA ASP A 108 -15.71 6.43 3.68
C ASP A 108 -15.66 4.90 3.61
N GLY A 109 -15.31 4.35 2.46
CA GLY A 109 -15.23 2.92 2.22
C GLY A 109 -14.00 2.26 2.88
N PRO A 110 -14.06 0.96 3.11
CA PRO A 110 -12.91 0.21 3.60
C PRO A 110 -11.83 0.12 2.52
N LEU A 111 -10.70 0.79 2.75
CA LEU A 111 -9.55 0.80 1.85
C LEU A 111 -8.37 0.06 2.45
N VAL A 112 -7.66 -0.70 1.59
CA VAL A 112 -6.31 -1.22 1.86
C VAL A 112 -5.40 -0.78 0.72
N ILE A 113 -4.30 -0.12 1.02
CA ILE A 113 -3.37 0.45 0.03
C ILE A 113 -2.00 -0.18 0.22
N ASP A 114 -1.49 -0.79 -0.85
CA ASP A 114 -0.12 -1.28 -0.92
C ASP A 114 0.80 -0.23 -1.55
N VAL A 115 1.66 0.36 -0.74
CA VAL A 115 2.66 1.34 -1.19
C VAL A 115 3.98 0.66 -1.56
N GLY A 116 4.17 -0.58 -1.12
CA GLY A 116 5.42 -1.31 -1.34
C GLY A 116 6.58 -0.80 -0.48
N ASN A 117 7.74 -0.59 -1.10
CA ASN A 117 8.99 -0.19 -0.43
C ASN A 117 9.25 1.31 -0.60
N LEU A 118 9.16 2.09 0.46
CA LEU A 118 9.42 3.54 0.43
C LEU A 118 10.84 3.93 0.00
N GLY A 119 11.80 3.03 0.15
CA GLY A 119 13.20 3.29 -0.24
C GLY A 119 13.45 3.23 -1.75
N THR A 120 12.52 2.67 -2.52
CA THR A 120 12.63 2.48 -3.98
C THR A 120 11.34 2.82 -4.72
N THR A 121 10.31 3.30 -4.03
CA THR A 121 9.04 3.64 -4.65
C THR A 121 9.19 4.84 -5.60
N SER A 122 8.47 4.77 -6.71
CA SER A 122 8.27 5.90 -7.64
C SER A 122 6.96 6.64 -7.38
N VAL A 123 6.19 6.22 -6.38
CA VAL A 123 4.93 6.90 -5.99
C VAL A 123 5.23 8.36 -5.63
N PRO A 124 4.54 9.33 -6.25
CA PRO A 124 4.76 10.73 -5.98
C PRO A 124 4.50 11.10 -4.51
N GLU A 125 5.33 11.98 -3.96
CA GLU A 125 5.20 12.43 -2.58
C GLU A 125 3.85 13.10 -2.29
N ALA A 126 3.28 13.79 -3.28
CA ALA A 126 1.95 14.40 -3.19
C ALA A 126 0.82 13.39 -2.94
N LEU A 127 1.02 12.11 -3.30
CA LEU A 127 0.13 11.01 -2.97
C LEU A 127 0.54 10.32 -1.67
N LEU A 128 1.81 9.97 -1.57
CA LEU A 128 2.35 9.17 -0.47
C LEU A 128 2.18 9.84 0.91
N GLY A 129 2.52 11.14 1.00
CA GLY A 129 2.44 11.90 2.24
C GLY A 129 1.03 11.86 2.86
N PRO A 130 0.01 12.36 2.16
CA PRO A 130 -1.37 12.35 2.66
C PRO A 130 -1.88 10.95 3.02
N LEU A 131 -1.56 9.93 2.22
CA LEU A 131 -2.00 8.56 2.50
C LEU A 131 -1.45 8.02 3.81
N VAL A 132 -0.14 8.17 4.05
CA VAL A 132 0.50 7.66 5.27
C VAL A 132 0.07 8.47 6.51
N GLU A 133 -0.04 9.78 6.39
CA GLU A 133 -0.37 10.69 7.50
C GLU A 133 -1.85 10.60 7.92
N ARG A 134 -2.74 10.38 6.96
CA ARG A 134 -4.20 10.31 7.19
C ARG A 134 -4.71 8.88 7.33
N ALA A 135 -3.86 7.87 7.22
CA ALA A 135 -4.23 6.49 7.43
C ALA A 135 -4.85 6.28 8.82
N THR A 136 -5.96 5.57 8.89
CA THR A 136 -6.48 5.05 10.17
C THR A 136 -5.46 4.07 10.78
N ARG A 137 -4.83 3.27 9.90
CA ARG A 137 -3.72 2.39 10.27
C ARG A 137 -2.61 2.53 9.23
N SER A 138 -1.50 3.14 9.63
CA SER A 138 -0.25 3.20 8.86
C SER A 138 0.63 2.05 9.32
N ILE A 139 0.74 1.01 8.49
CA ILE A 139 1.31 -0.29 8.86
C ILE A 139 2.70 -0.42 8.23
N LEU A 140 3.73 -0.38 9.06
CA LEU A 140 5.09 -0.73 8.66
C LEU A 140 5.22 -2.25 8.61
N VAL A 141 5.43 -2.80 7.41
CA VAL A 141 5.74 -4.22 7.24
C VAL A 141 7.26 -4.40 7.26
N THR A 142 7.75 -5.16 8.22
CA THR A 142 9.19 -5.36 8.39
C THR A 142 9.54 -6.79 8.76
N ARG A 143 10.78 -7.16 8.52
CA ARG A 143 11.42 -8.37 9.07
C ARG A 143 12.40 -7.94 10.15
N ALA A 144 12.65 -8.79 11.13
CA ALA A 144 13.68 -8.57 12.14
C ALA A 144 15.08 -8.69 11.49
N CYS A 145 15.48 -7.68 10.72
CA CYS A 145 16.79 -7.65 10.09
C CYS A 145 17.47 -6.30 10.28
N TYR A 146 18.78 -6.33 10.48
CA TYR A 146 19.59 -5.14 10.73
C TYR A 146 19.39 -4.01 9.71
N LEU A 147 19.33 -4.34 8.41
CA LEU A 147 19.16 -3.34 7.34
C LEU A 147 17.81 -2.63 7.38
N SER A 148 16.73 -3.34 7.75
CA SER A 148 15.41 -2.73 7.91
C SER A 148 15.41 -1.80 9.12
N LEU A 149 15.92 -2.27 10.27
CA LEU A 149 15.93 -1.50 11.51
C LEU A 149 16.83 -0.26 11.41
N ARG A 150 17.97 -0.34 10.74
CA ARG A 150 18.89 0.80 10.54
C ARG A 150 18.26 1.96 9.78
N LYS A 151 17.29 1.70 8.91
CA LYS A 151 16.62 2.74 8.10
C LYS A 151 15.53 3.48 8.88
N LEU A 152 14.98 2.88 9.95
CA LEU A 152 13.87 3.42 10.72
C LEU A 152 14.14 4.77 11.38
N PRO A 153 15.28 5.00 12.06
CA PRO A 153 15.53 6.28 12.71
C PRO A 153 15.59 7.48 11.78
N ALA A 154 15.94 7.24 10.51
CA ALA A 154 16.02 8.28 9.48
C ALA A 154 14.64 8.60 8.86
N GLN A 155 13.58 7.82 9.18
CA GLN A 155 12.26 8.04 8.63
C GLN A 155 11.54 9.16 9.39
N VAL A 156 11.03 10.11 8.62
CA VAL A 156 10.13 11.17 9.13
C VAL A 156 8.76 10.58 9.45
N ARG A 157 8.29 9.63 8.63
CA ARG A 157 6.99 8.98 8.79
C ARG A 157 7.02 7.96 9.91
N ARG A 158 6.03 8.03 10.79
CA ARG A 158 5.86 7.07 11.87
C ARG A 158 4.69 6.14 11.58
N PRO A 159 4.87 4.82 11.70
CA PRO A 159 3.76 3.89 11.62
C PRO A 159 2.86 4.02 12.84
N THR A 160 1.57 3.74 12.69
CA THR A 160 0.68 3.51 13.83
C THR A 160 0.76 2.07 14.33
N GLU A 161 1.18 1.17 13.46
CA GLU A 161 1.32 -0.25 13.73
C GLU A 161 2.50 -0.86 12.98
N VAL A 162 3.01 -1.96 13.50
CA VAL A 162 4.08 -2.75 12.86
C VAL A 162 3.61 -4.18 12.63
N ALA A 163 3.70 -4.63 11.40
CA ALA A 163 3.55 -6.03 11.03
C ALA A 163 4.94 -6.68 10.91
N LEU A 164 5.33 -7.44 11.92
CA LEU A 164 6.58 -8.17 11.91
C LEU A 164 6.41 -9.54 11.22
N VAL A 165 7.08 -9.71 10.10
CA VAL A 165 7.21 -11.02 9.44
C VAL A 165 8.30 -11.81 10.15
N VAL A 166 7.88 -12.80 10.93
CA VAL A 166 8.79 -13.63 11.73
C VAL A 166 9.44 -14.71 10.85
N GLU A 167 10.75 -14.81 10.94
CA GLU A 167 11.54 -15.85 10.25
C GLU A 167 12.34 -16.64 11.30
N PRO A 168 12.29 -17.98 11.29
CA PRO A 168 13.09 -18.80 12.19
C PRO A 168 14.60 -18.53 12.03
N GLY A 169 15.34 -18.59 13.14
CA GLY A 169 16.80 -18.47 13.13
C GLY A 169 17.36 -17.06 12.94
N ARG A 170 16.53 -16.03 13.01
CA ARG A 170 17.01 -14.63 13.03
C ARG A 170 17.58 -14.27 14.40
N ALA A 171 18.72 -13.55 14.40
CA ALA A 171 19.34 -13.05 15.62
C ALA A 171 18.55 -11.90 16.29
N LEU A 172 17.82 -11.14 15.49
CA LEU A 172 16.95 -10.06 15.96
C LEU A 172 15.50 -10.55 16.04
N GLY A 173 14.77 -10.09 17.05
CA GLY A 173 13.40 -10.49 17.30
C GLY A 173 12.44 -9.30 17.44
N ARG A 174 11.26 -9.60 17.96
CA ARG A 174 10.19 -8.61 18.21
C ARG A 174 10.66 -7.46 19.11
N THR A 175 11.32 -7.77 20.22
CA THR A 175 11.80 -6.78 21.18
C THR A 175 12.78 -5.78 20.56
N ASP A 176 13.65 -6.24 19.64
CA ASP A 176 14.59 -5.36 18.95
C ASP A 176 13.84 -4.42 17.99
N VAL A 177 12.80 -4.91 17.33
CA VAL A 177 11.95 -4.09 16.45
C VAL A 177 11.20 -3.04 17.28
N GLU A 178 10.56 -3.43 18.38
CA GLU A 178 9.84 -2.53 19.29
C GLU A 178 10.73 -1.42 19.83
N ALA A 179 11.95 -1.76 20.22
CA ALA A 179 12.93 -0.80 20.75
C ALA A 179 13.32 0.26 19.70
N VAL A 180 13.42 -0.11 18.43
CA VAL A 180 13.80 0.82 17.35
C VAL A 180 12.62 1.63 16.83
N VAL A 181 11.43 1.01 16.72
CA VAL A 181 10.22 1.69 16.23
C VAL A 181 9.63 2.61 17.29
N GLY A 182 9.76 2.27 18.56
CA GLY A 182 9.14 2.99 19.67
C GLY A 182 7.63 2.78 19.74
N SER A 183 7.12 1.69 19.14
CA SER A 183 5.70 1.33 19.09
C SER A 183 5.55 -0.18 19.23
N PRO A 184 4.42 -0.67 19.77
CA PRO A 184 4.14 -2.10 19.85
C PRO A 184 4.13 -2.76 18.47
N VAL A 185 4.55 -4.03 18.44
CA VAL A 185 4.66 -4.88 17.24
C VAL A 185 3.68 -6.05 17.34
#